data_6b10387e902c7cd0398d34aa68061234
#
_entry.id   6b10387e902c7cd0398d34aa68061234
#
_cell.length_a   1.000
_cell.length_b   1.000
_cell.length_c   1.000
_cell.angle_alpha   90.00
_cell.angle_beta   90.00
_cell.angle_gamma   90.00
#
_symmetry.space_group_name_H-M   'P 1'
#
loop_
_entity.id
_entity.type
_entity.pdbx_description
1 polymer ?
#
loop_
_entity_poly.entity_id
_entity_poly.type
_entity_poly.pdbx_seq_one_letter_code
_entity_poly.pdbx_strand_id
1 'polypeptide(L)'
;SFGGNIYLYSGSHGCINMPYSAAKKLYENVTLDEKVIVYGGVDKVTGKAQSLGGADSYNVTEGDGAFNLGVTAEDNAKLTYSSDNNGVVRVDENGNVTIAGVGTATITVKSEATTSYKAGSKTITITVNAKPQPNQTPSVTIGCGNKTVTEGDAPFSLGASASNGAA
;
A
#
# COMPACT_ATOMS: atom_id res chain seq x y z
N SER A 1 9.21 22.20 -49.68
CA SER A 1 8.90 21.36 -48.49
C SER A 1 9.93 21.65 -47.43
N PHE A 2 9.68 22.62 -46.55
CA PHE A 2 10.52 22.88 -45.40
C PHE A 2 10.09 21.94 -44.27
N GLY A 3 10.51 20.68 -44.34
CA GLY A 3 10.60 19.85 -43.16
C GLY A 3 11.79 20.35 -42.34
N GLY A 4 11.53 21.37 -41.48
CA GLY A 4 12.61 22.00 -40.74
C GLY A 4 13.05 21.12 -39.58
N ASN A 5 14.09 20.33 -39.81
CA ASN A 5 14.88 19.74 -38.74
C ASN A 5 15.96 20.73 -38.36
N ILE A 6 15.93 21.26 -37.17
CA ILE A 6 17.00 22.10 -36.63
C ILE A 6 17.97 21.18 -35.91
N TYR A 7 19.21 21.13 -36.40
CA TYR A 7 20.28 20.36 -35.75
C TYR A 7 20.94 21.20 -34.66
N LEU A 8 20.96 20.66 -33.44
CA LEU A 8 21.68 21.26 -32.33
C LEU A 8 23.14 20.77 -32.30
N TYR A 9 24.07 21.68 -32.11
CA TYR A 9 25.51 21.49 -32.17
C TYR A 9 26.06 20.61 -31.03
N SER A 10 27.14 19.94 -31.41
CA SER A 10 28.07 19.11 -30.64
C SER A 10 27.52 17.77 -30.12
N GLY A 11 27.60 16.80 -31.00
CA GLY A 11 27.73 15.39 -30.64
C GLY A 11 26.45 14.61 -30.40
N SER A 12 25.29 15.23 -30.36
CA SER A 12 24.00 14.51 -30.38
C SER A 12 23.23 14.85 -31.65
N HIS A 13 22.89 13.85 -32.42
CA HIS A 13 22.06 13.99 -33.62
C HIS A 13 20.57 14.16 -33.19
N GLY A 14 20.25 15.27 -32.53
CA GLY A 14 18.90 15.60 -32.09
C GLY A 14 18.19 16.48 -33.11
N CYS A 15 17.14 15.99 -33.73
CA CYS A 15 16.22 16.78 -34.54
C CYS A 15 15.10 17.32 -33.71
N ILE A 16 14.77 18.60 -33.81
CA ILE A 16 13.58 19.18 -33.22
C ILE A 16 12.49 19.22 -34.29
N ASN A 17 11.47 18.39 -34.13
CA ASN A 17 10.31 18.43 -34.99
C ASN A 17 9.28 19.39 -34.37
N MET A 18 8.84 20.39 -35.11
CA MET A 18 7.85 21.35 -34.68
C MET A 18 6.82 21.64 -35.78
N PRO A 19 5.61 22.05 -35.45
CA PRO A 19 4.61 22.50 -36.41
C PRO A 19 5.17 23.65 -37.29
N TYR A 20 4.79 23.69 -38.55
CA TYR A 20 5.25 24.72 -39.51
C TYR A 20 5.08 26.14 -38.98
N SER A 21 3.96 26.44 -38.33
CA SER A 21 3.66 27.76 -37.73
C SER A 21 4.67 28.15 -36.64
N ALA A 22 5.12 27.18 -35.82
CA ALA A 22 6.12 27.39 -34.78
C ALA A 22 7.53 27.56 -35.40
N ALA A 23 7.88 26.75 -36.40
CA ALA A 23 9.14 26.84 -37.14
C ALA A 23 9.26 28.19 -37.83
N LYS A 24 8.18 28.69 -38.45
CA LYS A 24 8.13 30.00 -39.10
C LYS A 24 8.39 31.13 -38.09
N LYS A 25 7.70 31.12 -36.95
CA LYS A 25 7.92 32.12 -35.89
C LYS A 25 9.33 32.10 -35.35
N LEU A 26 9.92 30.93 -35.16
CA LEU A 26 11.30 30.81 -34.74
C LEU A 26 12.26 31.41 -35.80
N TYR A 27 12.08 31.06 -37.06
CA TYR A 27 12.90 31.56 -38.16
C TYR A 27 12.82 33.08 -38.33
N GLU A 28 11.65 33.69 -38.13
CA GLU A 28 11.41 35.12 -38.23
C GLU A 28 11.97 35.95 -37.06
N ASN A 29 12.29 35.29 -35.94
CA ASN A 29 12.67 35.97 -34.70
C ASN A 29 14.08 35.62 -34.15
N VAL A 30 14.83 34.75 -34.80
CA VAL A 30 16.20 34.42 -34.37
C VAL A 30 17.19 34.89 -35.44
N THR A 31 18.31 35.45 -34.97
CA THR A 31 19.47 35.83 -35.81
C THR A 31 20.52 34.75 -35.75
N LEU A 32 21.48 34.81 -36.67
CA LEU A 32 22.66 33.95 -36.65
C LEU A 32 23.42 34.13 -35.33
N ASP A 33 23.87 33.03 -34.74
CA ASP A 33 24.61 32.94 -33.49
C ASP A 33 23.82 33.22 -32.21
N GLU A 34 22.50 33.34 -32.28
CA GLU A 34 21.67 33.39 -31.09
C GLU A 34 21.58 32.03 -30.37
N LYS A 35 21.66 32.07 -29.02
CA LYS A 35 21.47 30.86 -28.21
C LYS A 35 19.98 30.54 -28.11
N VAL A 36 19.60 29.46 -28.77
CA VAL A 36 18.23 28.92 -28.61
C VAL A 36 18.20 27.97 -27.42
N ILE A 37 17.40 28.31 -26.40
CA ILE A 37 17.13 27.44 -25.27
C ILE A 37 15.77 26.79 -25.50
N VAL A 38 15.75 25.48 -25.67
CA VAL A 38 14.51 24.71 -25.84
C VAL A 38 13.98 24.29 -24.48
N TYR A 39 12.83 24.84 -24.10
CA TYR A 39 12.09 24.44 -22.92
C TYR A 39 10.97 23.49 -23.30
N GLY A 40 10.74 22.45 -22.49
CA GLY A 40 9.53 21.64 -22.60
C GLY A 40 9.66 20.37 -23.42
N GLY A 41 10.73 19.67 -23.29
CA GLY A 41 10.67 18.23 -23.51
C GLY A 41 9.99 17.63 -22.27
N VAL A 42 8.79 17.13 -22.44
CA VAL A 42 8.00 16.54 -21.34
C VAL A 42 8.57 15.24 -20.76
N ASP A 43 9.77 14.83 -21.11
CA ASP A 43 10.19 13.45 -20.83
C ASP A 43 11.54 13.25 -20.16
N LYS A 44 12.15 14.30 -19.63
CA LYS A 44 13.26 14.08 -18.73
C LYS A 44 13.01 14.81 -17.43
N VAL A 45 12.12 14.27 -16.61
CA VAL A 45 12.10 14.57 -15.19
C VAL A 45 13.47 14.16 -14.66
N THR A 46 14.45 15.08 -14.72
CA THR A 46 15.78 14.91 -14.10
C THR A 46 15.68 14.96 -12.59
N GLY A 47 14.45 15.10 -12.08
CA GLY A 47 14.13 15.24 -10.68
C GLY A 47 14.45 14.01 -9.84
N LYS A 48 14.53 14.23 -8.56
CA LYS A 48 14.58 13.21 -7.52
C LYS A 48 13.33 12.33 -7.60
N ALA A 49 13.44 11.04 -7.26
CA ALA A 49 12.26 10.20 -7.09
C ALA A 49 11.36 10.76 -5.99
N GLN A 50 10.05 10.59 -6.13
CA GLN A 50 9.06 10.97 -5.12
C GLN A 50 9.38 10.28 -3.79
N SER A 51 9.35 11.04 -2.71
CA SER A 51 9.33 10.51 -1.35
C SER A 51 7.87 10.38 -0.91
N LEU A 52 7.44 9.16 -0.61
CA LEU A 52 6.08 8.90 -0.13
C LEU A 52 6.06 8.92 1.39
N GLY A 53 5.30 9.86 1.96
CA GLY A 53 5.06 9.98 3.40
C GLY A 53 4.13 8.88 3.93
N GLY A 54 3.87 8.90 5.24
CA GLY A 54 3.00 7.94 5.93
C GLY A 54 3.78 6.83 6.64
N ALA A 55 3.08 6.02 7.44
CA ALA A 55 3.65 4.93 8.21
C ALA A 55 4.16 3.79 7.29
N ASP A 56 5.12 3.00 7.80
CA ASP A 56 5.68 1.83 7.11
C ASP A 56 4.98 0.53 7.51
N SER A 57 4.27 0.55 8.63
CA SER A 57 3.52 -0.62 9.12
C SER A 57 2.33 -0.24 9.97
N TYR A 58 1.36 -1.15 10.03
CA TYR A 58 0.18 -1.10 10.90
C TYR A 58 -0.02 -2.44 11.57
N ASN A 59 -0.38 -2.40 12.86
CA ASN A 59 -0.84 -3.57 13.61
C ASN A 59 -2.30 -3.33 14.01
N VAL A 60 -3.18 -4.18 13.54
CA VAL A 60 -4.63 -4.10 13.76
C VAL A 60 -5.16 -5.44 14.20
N THR A 61 -6.40 -5.47 14.67
CA THR A 61 -7.07 -6.68 15.14
C THR A 61 -8.26 -7.01 14.24
N GLU A 62 -8.54 -8.27 14.05
CA GLU A 62 -9.73 -8.72 13.35
C GLU A 62 -11.00 -8.12 13.96
N GLY A 63 -11.80 -7.45 13.11
CA GLY A 63 -12.99 -6.73 13.54
C GLY A 63 -12.78 -5.24 13.84
N ASP A 64 -11.55 -4.72 13.75
CA ASP A 64 -11.32 -3.29 13.76
C ASP A 64 -11.95 -2.63 12.52
N GLY A 65 -12.35 -1.37 12.66
CA GLY A 65 -12.96 -0.60 11.57
C GLY A 65 -11.98 -0.32 10.43
N ALA A 66 -12.52 0.03 9.26
CA ALA A 66 -11.71 0.51 8.15
C ALA A 66 -10.95 1.80 8.51
N PHE A 67 -9.75 1.97 7.97
CA PHE A 67 -8.91 3.14 8.20
C PHE A 67 -8.19 3.57 6.92
N ASN A 68 -7.70 4.80 6.88
CA ASN A 68 -6.92 5.31 5.76
C ASN A 68 -5.41 5.27 6.05
N LEU A 69 -4.61 4.90 5.04
CA LEU A 69 -3.16 4.79 5.15
C LEU A 69 -2.46 6.15 5.30
N GLY A 70 -3.12 7.26 4.94
CA GLY A 70 -2.58 8.61 5.07
C GLY A 70 -1.29 8.84 4.28
N VAL A 71 -1.09 8.15 3.16
CA VAL A 71 0.10 8.31 2.34
C VAL A 71 0.03 9.64 1.58
N THR A 72 1.13 10.38 1.61
CA THR A 72 1.28 11.64 0.89
C THR A 72 2.39 11.53 -0.14
N ALA A 73 2.29 12.29 -1.22
CA ALA A 73 3.31 12.41 -2.25
C ALA A 73 3.65 13.88 -2.50
N GLU A 74 4.85 14.13 -3.00
CA GLU A 74 5.27 15.46 -3.43
C GLU A 74 4.41 15.93 -4.62
N ASP A 75 4.22 17.24 -4.77
CA ASP A 75 3.41 17.86 -5.83
C ASP A 75 1.98 17.29 -5.97
N ASN A 76 1.41 16.70 -4.90
CA ASN A 76 0.11 16.04 -4.93
C ASN A 76 0.00 14.99 -6.06
N ALA A 77 1.08 14.26 -6.34
CA ALA A 77 1.09 13.23 -7.36
C ALA A 77 0.00 12.19 -7.09
N LYS A 78 -0.64 11.73 -8.15
CA LYS A 78 -1.65 10.68 -8.05
C LYS A 78 -1.04 9.40 -7.48
N LEU A 79 -1.72 8.83 -6.49
CA LEU A 79 -1.33 7.58 -5.86
C LEU A 79 -2.18 6.42 -6.36
N THR A 80 -1.58 5.25 -6.44
CA THR A 80 -2.24 3.98 -6.70
C THR A 80 -1.84 2.97 -5.63
N TYR A 81 -2.79 2.15 -5.21
CA TYR A 81 -2.62 1.20 -4.12
C TYR A 81 -2.91 -0.22 -4.60
N SER A 82 -2.16 -1.19 -4.11
CA SER A 82 -2.42 -2.60 -4.34
C SER A 82 -2.03 -3.45 -3.14
N SER A 83 -2.85 -4.43 -2.79
CA SER A 83 -2.58 -5.42 -1.76
C SER A 83 -2.05 -6.71 -2.40
N ASP A 84 -1.04 -7.32 -1.81
CA ASP A 84 -0.56 -8.67 -2.20
C ASP A 84 -1.47 -9.79 -1.66
N ASN A 85 -2.30 -9.50 -0.65
CA ASN A 85 -3.19 -10.47 -0.03
C ASN A 85 -4.57 -9.88 0.33
N ASN A 86 -5.48 -9.91 -0.63
CA ASN A 86 -6.86 -9.42 -0.46
C ASN A 86 -7.72 -10.27 0.51
N GLY A 87 -7.24 -11.44 0.92
CA GLY A 87 -7.87 -12.26 1.95
C GLY A 87 -7.58 -11.76 3.36
N VAL A 88 -6.52 -10.97 3.55
CA VAL A 88 -6.15 -10.35 4.82
C VAL A 88 -6.57 -8.88 4.83
N VAL A 89 -6.17 -8.13 3.78
CA VAL A 89 -6.43 -6.68 3.70
C VAL A 89 -6.79 -6.30 2.26
N ARG A 90 -7.84 -5.52 2.10
CA ARG A 90 -8.22 -4.86 0.85
C ARG A 90 -7.96 -3.36 0.96
N VAL A 91 -7.50 -2.76 -0.12
CA VAL A 91 -7.28 -1.30 -0.20
C VAL A 91 -8.00 -0.74 -1.42
N ASP A 92 -8.62 0.43 -1.28
CA ASP A 92 -9.26 1.15 -2.37
C ASP A 92 -8.32 2.18 -3.03
N GLU A 93 -8.80 2.85 -4.07
CA GLU A 93 -8.06 3.89 -4.81
C GLU A 93 -7.72 5.13 -3.98
N ASN A 94 -8.41 5.35 -2.86
CA ASN A 94 -8.19 6.46 -1.93
C ASN A 94 -7.27 6.08 -0.75
N GLY A 95 -6.76 4.83 -0.73
CA GLY A 95 -5.93 4.32 0.37
C GLY A 95 -6.71 3.93 1.62
N ASN A 96 -8.04 3.74 1.53
CA ASN A 96 -8.82 3.17 2.62
C ASN A 96 -8.64 1.67 2.67
N VAL A 97 -8.30 1.17 3.84
CA VAL A 97 -8.03 -0.22 4.13
C VAL A 97 -9.24 -0.86 4.81
N THR A 98 -9.64 -2.02 4.31
CA THR A 98 -10.66 -2.88 4.93
C THR A 98 -10.02 -4.20 5.34
N ILE A 99 -10.20 -4.60 6.60
CA ILE A 99 -9.71 -5.86 7.15
C ILE A 99 -10.63 -6.99 6.68
N ALA A 100 -10.04 -8.02 6.06
CA ALA A 100 -10.77 -9.17 5.53
C ALA A 100 -10.51 -10.46 6.33
N GLY A 101 -9.35 -10.57 7.00
CA GLY A 101 -9.01 -11.74 7.80
C GLY A 101 -7.69 -11.58 8.53
N VAL A 102 -7.35 -12.57 9.34
CA VAL A 102 -6.11 -12.61 10.14
C VAL A 102 -4.93 -12.96 9.25
N GLY A 103 -3.78 -12.34 9.52
CA GLY A 103 -2.54 -12.60 8.79
C GLY A 103 -1.74 -11.33 8.51
N THR A 104 -0.85 -11.41 7.53
CA THR A 104 -0.04 -10.26 7.09
C THR A 104 -0.26 -10.01 5.60
N ALA A 105 -0.38 -8.73 5.24
CA ALA A 105 -0.46 -8.28 3.86
C ALA A 105 0.50 -7.10 3.65
N THR A 106 1.04 -6.98 2.44
CA THR A 106 1.86 -5.85 2.03
C THR A 106 1.09 -5.00 1.03
N ILE A 107 0.90 -3.74 1.35
CA ILE A 107 0.33 -2.75 0.43
C ILE A 107 1.48 -2.09 -0.33
N THR A 108 1.44 -2.17 -1.65
CA THR A 108 2.33 -1.40 -2.52
C THR A 108 1.63 -0.12 -2.95
N VAL A 109 2.24 1.00 -2.64
CA VAL A 109 1.80 2.35 -3.05
C VAL A 109 2.75 2.86 -4.13
N LYS A 110 2.21 3.33 -5.24
CA LYS A 110 2.99 3.96 -6.32
C LYS A 110 2.46 5.35 -6.58
N SER A 111 3.37 6.29 -6.81
CA SER A 111 3.04 7.63 -7.29
C SER A 111 3.35 7.78 -8.77
N GLU A 112 2.54 8.54 -9.48
CA GLU A 112 2.87 8.99 -10.83
C GLU A 112 4.00 10.03 -10.78
N ALA A 113 4.71 10.18 -11.89
CA ALA A 113 5.68 11.26 -12.05
C ALA A 113 4.97 12.61 -12.17
N THR A 114 5.59 13.67 -11.68
CA THR A 114 5.16 15.06 -11.86
C THR A 114 6.18 15.83 -12.72
N THR A 115 5.95 17.11 -12.90
CA THR A 115 6.93 17.98 -13.59
C THR A 115 8.26 18.10 -12.83
N SER A 116 8.23 17.95 -11.50
CA SER A 116 9.38 18.14 -10.61
C SER A 116 10.01 16.83 -10.12
N TYR A 117 9.22 15.77 -10.03
CA TYR A 117 9.61 14.48 -9.43
C TYR A 117 9.35 13.29 -10.35
N LYS A 118 10.24 12.30 -10.32
CA LYS A 118 10.03 10.99 -10.93
C LYS A 118 9.02 10.19 -10.11
N ALA A 119 8.37 9.22 -10.73
CA ALA A 119 7.53 8.26 -10.03
C ALA A 119 8.28 7.63 -8.83
N GLY A 120 7.57 7.38 -7.76
CA GLY A 120 8.07 6.73 -6.56
C GLY A 120 7.23 5.53 -6.18
N SER A 121 7.73 4.72 -5.25
CA SER A 121 6.97 3.62 -4.66
C SER A 121 7.35 3.43 -3.20
N LYS A 122 6.38 2.92 -2.41
CA LYS A 122 6.52 2.59 -1.00
C LYS A 122 5.76 1.31 -0.71
N THR A 123 6.27 0.49 0.19
CA THR A 123 5.57 -0.68 0.72
C THR A 123 5.17 -0.43 2.17
N ILE A 124 3.99 -0.90 2.55
CA ILE A 124 3.43 -0.78 3.89
C ILE A 124 2.99 -2.17 4.34
N THR A 125 3.52 -2.64 5.45
CA THR A 125 3.14 -3.94 6.02
C THR A 125 1.97 -3.78 6.97
N ILE A 126 0.92 -4.56 6.79
CA ILE A 126 -0.24 -4.60 7.69
C ILE A 126 -0.33 -5.98 8.31
N THR A 127 -0.25 -6.05 9.63
CA THR A 127 -0.45 -7.29 10.40
C THR A 127 -1.81 -7.24 11.08
N VAL A 128 -2.65 -8.19 10.76
CA VAL A 128 -3.98 -8.37 11.36
C VAL A 128 -3.90 -9.50 12.37
N ASN A 129 -4.04 -9.17 13.63
CA ASN A 129 -4.05 -10.14 14.72
C ASN A 129 -5.45 -10.71 14.91
N ALA A 130 -5.53 -11.95 15.38
CA ALA A 130 -6.80 -12.54 15.77
C ALA A 130 -7.42 -11.74 16.94
N LYS A 131 -8.74 -11.59 16.91
CA LYS A 131 -9.46 -11.01 18.05
C LYS A 131 -9.29 -11.90 19.27
N PRO A 132 -8.89 -11.33 20.44
CA PRO A 132 -8.81 -12.10 21.66
C PRO A 132 -10.15 -12.80 21.94
N GLN A 133 -10.11 -14.11 21.97
CA GLN A 133 -11.30 -14.87 22.36
C GLN A 133 -11.53 -14.69 23.87
N PRO A 134 -12.76 -14.35 24.32
CA PRO A 134 -13.03 -14.29 25.76
C PRO A 134 -12.61 -15.60 26.39
N ASN A 135 -11.82 -15.51 27.45
CA ASN A 135 -11.42 -16.68 28.22
C ASN A 135 -12.69 -17.31 28.79
N GLN A 136 -13.15 -18.38 28.14
CA GLN A 136 -14.31 -19.13 28.66
C GLN A 136 -13.87 -19.80 29.95
N THR A 137 -14.47 -19.40 31.05
CA THR A 137 -14.30 -20.09 32.33
C THR A 137 -14.78 -21.53 32.15
N PRO A 138 -13.91 -22.54 32.26
CA PRO A 138 -14.37 -23.91 32.07
C PRO A 138 -15.43 -24.25 33.13
N SER A 139 -16.57 -24.75 32.68
CA SER A 139 -17.56 -25.29 33.59
C SER A 139 -17.19 -26.71 33.99
N VAL A 140 -17.14 -27.00 35.27
CA VAL A 140 -16.90 -28.34 35.78
C VAL A 140 -18.27 -28.99 36.06
N THR A 141 -18.52 -30.12 35.40
CA THR A 141 -19.70 -30.91 35.65
C THR A 141 -19.31 -32.15 36.45
N ILE A 142 -19.91 -32.32 37.61
CA ILE A 142 -19.74 -33.51 38.43
C ILE A 142 -20.95 -34.41 38.20
N GLY A 143 -20.73 -35.54 37.54
CA GLY A 143 -21.77 -36.47 37.10
C GLY A 143 -22.35 -37.39 38.21
N CYS A 144 -21.95 -37.16 39.46
CA CYS A 144 -22.48 -37.97 40.56
C CYS A 144 -23.74 -37.29 41.18
N GLY A 145 -24.87 -37.95 41.10
CA GLY A 145 -26.00 -37.62 41.95
C GLY A 145 -25.69 -37.88 43.44
N ASN A 146 -26.65 -37.57 44.32
CA ASN A 146 -26.51 -37.92 45.73
C ASN A 146 -26.22 -39.40 45.87
N LYS A 147 -25.00 -39.74 46.32
CA LYS A 147 -24.61 -41.12 46.60
C LYS A 147 -24.48 -41.30 48.10
N THR A 148 -25.27 -42.23 48.63
CA THR A 148 -25.16 -42.69 50.03
C THR A 148 -24.12 -43.80 50.05
N VAL A 149 -23.12 -43.68 50.90
CA VAL A 149 -22.08 -44.69 51.11
C VAL A 149 -22.13 -45.20 52.54
N THR A 150 -21.78 -46.48 52.72
CA THR A 150 -21.71 -47.15 53.99
C THR A 150 -20.28 -47.49 54.29
N GLU A 151 -19.92 -47.58 55.57
CA GLU A 151 -18.55 -48.01 55.95
C GLU A 151 -18.26 -49.42 55.36
N GLY A 152 -17.12 -49.52 54.65
CA GLY A 152 -16.69 -50.74 53.96
C GLY A 152 -17.04 -50.80 52.45
N ASP A 153 -17.76 -49.77 51.90
CA ASP A 153 -17.98 -49.68 50.44
C ASP A 153 -16.69 -49.53 49.66
N ALA A 154 -16.65 -50.12 48.46
CA ALA A 154 -15.51 -49.96 47.56
C ALA A 154 -15.35 -48.51 47.09
N PRO A 155 -14.09 -48.05 46.79
CA PRO A 155 -13.85 -46.75 46.18
C PRO A 155 -14.62 -46.58 44.87
N PHE A 156 -15.19 -45.37 44.63
CA PHE A 156 -15.90 -45.01 43.41
C PHE A 156 -15.40 -43.70 42.83
N SER A 157 -15.56 -43.53 41.52
CA SER A 157 -15.19 -42.28 40.82
C SER A 157 -16.35 -41.30 40.85
N LEU A 158 -16.08 -40.02 41.10
CA LEU A 158 -17.06 -38.93 41.03
C LEU A 158 -17.38 -38.49 39.60
N GLY A 159 -16.62 -38.97 38.57
CA GLY A 159 -16.90 -38.67 37.18
C GLY A 159 -16.85 -37.19 36.85
N ALA A 160 -15.92 -36.44 37.44
CA ALA A 160 -15.77 -35.02 37.13
C ALA A 160 -15.16 -34.82 35.76
N SER A 161 -15.69 -33.89 34.97
CA SER A 161 -15.14 -33.48 33.70
C SER A 161 -15.18 -31.95 33.56
N ALA A 162 -14.18 -31.38 32.90
CA ALA A 162 -14.11 -29.96 32.55
C ALA A 162 -14.47 -29.74 31.10
N SER A 163 -15.15 -28.65 30.78
CA SER A 163 -15.57 -28.34 29.39
C SER A 163 -14.41 -28.11 28.45
N ASN A 164 -13.21 -27.89 28.95
CA ASN A 164 -11.97 -27.70 28.15
C ASN A 164 -11.15 -28.99 27.99
N GLY A 165 -11.64 -30.14 28.40
CA GLY A 165 -10.94 -31.42 28.31
C GLY A 165 -9.85 -31.63 29.37
N ALA A 166 -9.68 -30.71 30.35
CA ALA A 166 -8.79 -30.93 31.48
C ALA A 166 -9.46 -31.85 32.48
N ALA A 167 -8.86 -32.98 32.79
CA ALA A 167 -9.31 -33.92 33.84
C ALA A 167 -8.45 -33.75 35.08
#